data_800d1ed76c0f2f5f8ba784e5507fa538
#
_entry.id   800d1ed76c0f2f5f8ba784e5507fa538
#
_cell.length_a   1.000
_cell.length_b   1.000
_cell.length_c   1.000
_cell.angle_alpha   90.00
_cell.angle_beta   90.00
_cell.angle_gamma   90.00
#
_symmetry.space_group_name_H-M   'P 1'
#
loop_
_entity.id
_entity.type
_entity.pdbx_description
1 polymer ?
#
loop_
_entity_poly.entity_id
_entity_poly.type
_entity_poly.pdbx_seq_one_letter_code
_entity_poly.pdbx_strand_id
1 'polypeptide(L)'
;MMTNRRGWKRLQLRMRREAVHLTTVNTSDRRWQMPFCAALATGLPLMVGAWFDHLDYGLVSSLGGLVFLYAPNTPLAHRMVQLMACAFGMSACFALGLMSHFLTALMVPVLTFIAILVSMICRFYALGPPGSLFFIMAAAIGAYSPVDVEHVPLFVGLVSMGALLAYLIAFFYSVYIVRVQPPTPGMPTPPASFDFVIFDSIVIGTMVGISLAIAQLLQLERPYWVPVSCVAVIQGASLRAVWTKQVHRVVGTGIGLLVSWVLLQLPLDKWGVSLLMMALAFLIETFIVRHYGLAAVFITPLTILLAEAARLGQSSPDIMLQARFVDTVLGAAVGLFGGICLHNPRFRETLGAPLRRLLSPGQSDKP
;
A
#
# COMPACT_ATOMS: atom_id res chain seq x y z
N MET A 1 6.27 50.09 8.16
CA MET A 1 6.17 49.36 6.86
C MET A 1 7.34 48.41 6.57
N MET A 2 8.41 48.37 7.32
CA MET A 2 9.61 47.52 7.07
C MET A 2 9.52 46.08 7.64
N THR A 3 8.69 45.81 8.63
CA THR A 3 8.56 44.47 9.29
C THR A 3 7.89 43.42 8.38
N ASN A 4 7.04 43.81 7.46
CA ASN A 4 6.28 42.92 6.60
C ASN A 4 7.15 42.28 5.47
N ARG A 5 8.15 43.02 4.94
CA ARG A 5 9.05 42.52 3.87
C ARG A 5 9.98 41.38 4.33
N ARG A 6 10.42 41.40 5.60
CA ARG A 6 11.24 40.30 6.15
C ARG A 6 10.42 39.02 6.38
N GLY A 7 9.17 39.15 6.78
CA GLY A 7 8.23 38.03 6.91
C GLY A 7 7.96 37.34 5.56
N TRP A 8 7.66 38.14 4.53
CA TRP A 8 7.44 37.63 3.16
C TRP A 8 8.67 36.93 2.56
N LYS A 9 9.88 37.48 2.74
CA LYS A 9 11.12 36.82 2.28
C LYS A 9 11.36 35.49 2.98
N ARG A 10 11.09 35.40 4.30
CA ARG A 10 11.21 34.14 5.04
C ARG A 10 10.16 33.12 4.58
N LEU A 11 8.94 33.55 4.30
CA LEU A 11 7.89 32.72 3.77
C LEU A 11 8.24 32.19 2.37
N GLN A 12 8.70 33.05 1.47
CA GLN A 12 9.14 32.67 0.13
C GLN A 12 10.32 31.69 0.17
N LEU A 13 11.29 31.88 1.06
CA LEU A 13 12.40 30.95 1.23
C LEU A 13 11.94 29.58 1.78
N ARG A 14 10.97 29.57 2.70
CA ARG A 14 10.37 28.32 3.18
C ARG A 14 9.60 27.62 2.06
N MET A 15 8.74 28.32 1.34
CA MET A 15 8.00 27.77 0.21
C MET A 15 8.94 27.22 -0.87
N ARG A 16 10.02 27.94 -1.20
CA ARG A 16 11.02 27.46 -2.17
C ARG A 16 11.73 26.20 -1.69
N ARG A 17 12.10 26.12 -0.41
CA ARG A 17 12.69 24.90 0.18
C ARG A 17 11.70 23.73 0.16
N GLU A 18 10.45 23.96 0.51
CA GLU A 18 9.42 22.91 0.43
C GLU A 18 9.20 22.47 -1.03
N ALA A 19 9.10 23.40 -1.98
CA ALA A 19 8.97 23.08 -3.40
C ALA A 19 10.14 22.22 -3.90
N VAL A 20 11.38 22.57 -3.54
CA VAL A 20 12.57 21.76 -3.90
C VAL A 20 12.47 20.35 -3.33
N HIS A 21 12.06 20.19 -2.06
CA HIS A 21 11.90 18.88 -1.44
C HIS A 21 10.78 18.05 -2.09
N LEU A 22 9.68 18.69 -2.48
CA LEU A 22 8.55 18.02 -3.13
C LEU A 22 8.87 17.64 -4.58
N THR A 23 9.79 18.33 -5.25
CA THR A 23 10.15 18.05 -6.66
C THR A 23 11.44 17.27 -6.81
N THR A 24 12.15 16.96 -5.72
CA THR A 24 13.41 16.21 -5.78
C THR A 24 13.16 14.78 -6.23
N VAL A 25 13.75 14.41 -7.36
CA VAL A 25 13.75 13.04 -7.88
C VAL A 25 15.00 12.34 -7.34
N ASN A 26 14.80 11.28 -6.58
CA ASN A 26 15.91 10.49 -6.03
C ASN A 26 16.55 9.63 -7.14
N THR A 27 17.86 9.50 -7.08
CA THR A 27 18.56 8.50 -7.88
C THR A 27 18.24 7.11 -7.34
N SER A 28 18.14 6.13 -8.20
CA SER A 28 17.87 4.75 -7.81
C SER A 28 18.75 3.79 -8.60
N ASP A 29 19.44 2.91 -7.89
CA ASP A 29 20.23 1.83 -8.46
C ASP A 29 19.37 0.63 -8.88
N ARG A 30 18.03 0.75 -8.75
CA ARG A 30 17.08 -0.29 -9.14
C ARG A 30 17.11 -0.47 -10.65
N ARG A 31 17.48 -1.66 -11.09
CA ARG A 31 17.55 -2.03 -12.51
C ARG A 31 16.15 -2.19 -13.10
N TRP A 32 15.99 -1.93 -14.39
CA TRP A 32 14.71 -2.01 -15.11
C TRP A 32 14.05 -3.40 -15.07
N GLN A 33 14.84 -4.47 -14.89
CA GLN A 33 14.33 -5.83 -14.78
C GLN A 33 13.42 -6.01 -13.56
N MET A 34 13.68 -5.29 -12.47
CA MET A 34 12.83 -5.40 -11.28
C MET A 34 11.42 -4.83 -11.51
N PRO A 35 11.21 -3.59 -12.01
CA PRO A 35 9.91 -3.12 -12.41
C PRO A 35 9.23 -3.99 -13.47
N PHE A 36 9.99 -4.55 -14.41
CA PHE A 36 9.45 -5.43 -15.43
C PHE A 36 8.92 -6.74 -14.86
N CYS A 37 9.68 -7.41 -13.99
CA CYS A 37 9.22 -8.62 -13.31
C CYS A 37 8.02 -8.34 -12.38
N ALA A 38 7.98 -7.19 -11.73
CA ALA A 38 6.82 -6.76 -10.93
C ALA A 38 5.56 -6.59 -11.79
N ALA A 39 5.70 -5.94 -12.96
CA ALA A 39 4.62 -5.80 -13.93
C ALA A 39 4.15 -7.15 -14.48
N LEU A 40 5.07 -8.08 -14.74
CA LEU A 40 4.72 -9.45 -15.14
C LEU A 40 3.98 -10.19 -14.02
N ALA A 41 4.44 -10.09 -12.78
CA ALA A 41 3.82 -10.79 -11.64
C ALA A 41 2.36 -10.35 -11.42
N THR A 42 2.06 -9.07 -11.64
CA THR A 42 0.70 -8.54 -11.52
C THR A 42 -0.11 -8.61 -12.81
N GLY A 43 0.54 -8.52 -13.98
CA GLY A 43 -0.11 -8.44 -15.28
C GLY A 43 -0.43 -9.80 -15.90
N LEU A 44 0.42 -10.83 -15.71
CA LEU A 44 0.15 -12.15 -16.28
C LEU A 44 -1.17 -12.76 -15.81
N PRO A 45 -1.56 -12.69 -14.52
CA PRO A 45 -2.87 -13.15 -14.10
C PRO A 45 -4.03 -12.48 -14.85
N LEU A 46 -3.91 -11.18 -15.18
CA LEU A 46 -4.90 -10.45 -15.95
C LEU A 46 -5.00 -10.97 -17.38
N MET A 47 -3.84 -11.22 -18.01
CA MET A 47 -3.81 -11.78 -19.36
C MET A 47 -4.39 -13.20 -19.43
N VAL A 48 -4.12 -14.01 -18.40
CA VAL A 48 -4.73 -15.35 -18.28
C VAL A 48 -6.25 -15.23 -18.09
N GLY A 49 -6.70 -14.31 -17.22
CA GLY A 49 -8.13 -14.02 -17.04
C GLY A 49 -8.79 -13.54 -18.34
N ALA A 50 -8.12 -12.65 -19.09
CA ALA A 50 -8.61 -12.19 -20.40
C ALA A 50 -8.69 -13.32 -21.45
N TRP A 51 -7.76 -14.27 -21.39
CA TRP A 51 -7.77 -15.45 -22.28
C TRP A 51 -8.99 -16.34 -22.03
N PHE A 52 -9.36 -16.56 -20.78
CA PHE A 52 -10.48 -17.42 -20.39
C PHE A 52 -11.80 -16.66 -20.24
N ASP A 53 -11.89 -15.40 -20.65
CA ASP A 53 -13.07 -14.52 -20.48
C ASP A 53 -13.49 -14.28 -19.02
N HIS A 54 -12.57 -14.47 -18.07
CA HIS A 54 -12.73 -14.25 -16.64
C HIS A 54 -11.75 -13.20 -16.13
N LEU A 55 -11.86 -11.96 -16.66
CA LEU A 55 -10.98 -10.87 -16.24
C LEU A 55 -11.10 -10.54 -14.74
N ASP A 56 -12.29 -10.72 -14.16
CA ASP A 56 -12.58 -10.60 -12.73
C ASP A 56 -11.70 -11.54 -11.89
N TYR A 57 -11.51 -12.79 -12.30
CA TYR A 57 -10.59 -13.73 -11.65
C TYR A 57 -9.13 -13.31 -11.81
N GLY A 58 -8.78 -12.80 -12.98
CA GLY A 58 -7.47 -12.23 -13.23
C GLY A 58 -7.15 -11.05 -12.29
N LEU A 59 -8.12 -10.17 -12.05
CA LEU A 59 -8.00 -9.03 -11.15
C LEU A 59 -7.74 -9.48 -9.70
N VAL A 60 -8.50 -10.45 -9.21
CA VAL A 60 -8.31 -11.01 -7.87
C VAL A 60 -6.93 -11.68 -7.74
N SER A 61 -6.56 -12.48 -8.74
CA SER A 61 -5.25 -13.15 -8.77
C SER A 61 -4.08 -12.15 -8.84
N SER A 62 -4.25 -11.01 -9.51
CA SER A 62 -3.22 -9.95 -9.61
C SER A 62 -2.84 -9.35 -8.25
N LEU A 63 -3.73 -9.37 -7.25
CA LEU A 63 -3.40 -8.98 -5.88
C LEU A 63 -2.27 -9.84 -5.30
N GLY A 64 -2.31 -11.16 -5.55
CA GLY A 64 -1.23 -12.07 -5.17
C GLY A 64 0.09 -11.73 -5.85
N GLY A 65 0.04 -11.17 -7.06
CA GLY A 65 1.19 -10.69 -7.81
C GLY A 65 2.04 -9.67 -7.07
N LEU A 66 1.43 -8.88 -6.18
CA LEU A 66 2.12 -7.87 -5.38
C LEU A 66 3.13 -8.46 -4.37
N VAL A 67 3.08 -9.77 -4.10
CA VAL A 67 4.07 -10.47 -3.28
C VAL A 67 5.49 -10.30 -3.84
N PHE A 68 5.65 -10.18 -5.17
CA PHE A 68 6.95 -9.93 -5.80
C PHE A 68 7.66 -8.69 -5.22
N LEU A 69 6.93 -7.67 -4.82
CA LEU A 69 7.47 -6.40 -4.31
C LEU A 69 8.16 -6.52 -2.95
N TYR A 70 7.97 -7.65 -2.25
CA TYR A 70 8.64 -7.97 -0.99
C TYR A 70 9.98 -8.67 -1.16
N ALA A 71 10.49 -8.82 -2.40
CA ALA A 71 11.78 -9.44 -2.67
C ALA A 71 12.94 -8.57 -2.12
N PRO A 72 13.64 -9.00 -1.04
CA PRO A 72 14.75 -8.26 -0.46
C PRO A 72 16.02 -8.42 -1.32
N ASN A 73 16.99 -7.52 -1.15
CA ASN A 73 18.32 -7.68 -1.79
C ASN A 73 19.27 -8.53 -0.92
N THR A 74 18.84 -9.72 -0.54
CA THR A 74 19.56 -10.65 0.35
C THR A 74 19.92 -11.95 -0.39
N PRO A 75 20.67 -12.88 0.21
CA PRO A 75 20.93 -14.19 -0.39
C PRO A 75 19.65 -14.94 -0.78
N LEU A 76 19.75 -15.79 -1.82
CA LEU A 76 18.60 -16.46 -2.45
C LEU A 76 17.70 -17.19 -1.44
N ALA A 77 18.28 -17.96 -0.52
CA ALA A 77 17.50 -18.73 0.45
C ALA A 77 16.64 -17.81 1.35
N HIS A 78 17.24 -16.75 1.91
CA HIS A 78 16.51 -15.78 2.73
C HIS A 78 15.41 -15.08 1.94
N ARG A 79 15.70 -14.71 0.68
CA ARG A 79 14.74 -14.06 -0.23
C ARG A 79 13.53 -14.96 -0.48
N MET A 80 13.75 -16.24 -0.72
CA MET A 80 12.66 -17.19 -0.98
C MET A 80 11.81 -17.46 0.25
N VAL A 81 12.42 -17.62 1.43
CA VAL A 81 11.68 -17.79 2.69
C VAL A 81 10.83 -16.56 3.00
N GLN A 82 11.39 -15.35 2.84
CA GLN A 82 10.64 -14.12 3.06
C GLN A 82 9.45 -13.98 2.11
N LEU A 83 9.65 -14.28 0.82
CA LEU A 83 8.57 -14.21 -0.16
C LEU A 83 7.48 -15.25 0.10
N MET A 84 7.84 -16.46 0.55
CA MET A 84 6.86 -17.48 0.94
C MET A 84 6.02 -17.03 2.13
N ALA A 85 6.65 -16.45 3.15
CA ALA A 85 5.95 -15.88 4.31
C ALA A 85 5.02 -14.74 3.89
N CYS A 86 5.46 -13.86 2.97
CA CYS A 86 4.63 -12.78 2.43
C CYS A 86 3.45 -13.33 1.60
N ALA A 87 3.65 -14.38 0.80
CA ALA A 87 2.60 -15.01 0.01
C ALA A 87 1.50 -15.59 0.93
N PHE A 88 1.91 -16.33 1.95
CA PHE A 88 0.98 -16.86 2.94
C PHE A 88 0.25 -15.74 3.68
N GLY A 89 0.99 -14.74 4.18
CA GLY A 89 0.41 -13.58 4.88
C GLY A 89 -0.58 -12.80 4.02
N MET A 90 -0.29 -12.58 2.73
CA MET A 90 -1.19 -11.91 1.79
C MET A 90 -2.48 -12.68 1.61
N SER A 91 -2.40 -13.99 1.35
CA SER A 91 -3.56 -14.87 1.18
C SER A 91 -4.41 -14.95 2.47
N ALA A 92 -3.75 -15.04 3.64
CA ALA A 92 -4.43 -15.05 4.93
C ALA A 92 -5.15 -13.71 5.23
N CYS A 93 -4.50 -12.57 4.96
CA CYS A 93 -5.12 -11.25 5.13
C CYS A 93 -6.34 -11.08 4.22
N PHE A 94 -6.25 -11.50 2.95
CA PHE A 94 -7.37 -11.47 2.03
C PHE A 94 -8.51 -12.37 2.51
N ALA A 95 -8.21 -13.60 2.94
CA ALA A 95 -9.20 -14.54 3.45
C ALA A 95 -9.93 -14.01 4.69
N LEU A 96 -9.20 -13.46 5.66
CA LEU A 96 -9.80 -12.86 6.87
C LEU A 96 -10.65 -11.63 6.53
N GLY A 97 -10.19 -10.80 5.59
CA GLY A 97 -10.99 -9.69 5.06
C GLY A 97 -12.29 -10.20 4.45
N LEU A 98 -12.19 -11.18 3.54
CA LEU A 98 -13.35 -11.78 2.88
C LEU A 98 -14.35 -12.40 3.87
N MET A 99 -13.86 -13.09 4.91
CA MET A 99 -14.69 -13.63 5.97
C MET A 99 -15.42 -12.54 6.78
N SER A 100 -14.78 -11.36 6.97
CA SER A 100 -15.42 -10.24 7.66
C SER A 100 -16.59 -9.62 6.86
N HIS A 101 -16.66 -9.86 5.54
CA HIS A 101 -17.77 -9.42 4.68
C HIS A 101 -19.13 -9.89 5.16
N PHE A 102 -19.22 -11.13 5.66
CA PHE A 102 -20.47 -11.75 6.09
C PHE A 102 -21.03 -11.17 7.41
N LEU A 103 -20.19 -10.43 8.16
CA LEU A 103 -20.58 -9.78 9.41
C LEU A 103 -20.10 -8.34 9.38
N THR A 104 -20.89 -7.44 8.81
CA THR A 104 -20.53 -6.03 8.58
C THR A 104 -20.00 -5.32 9.84
N ALA A 105 -20.57 -5.66 11.03
CA ALA A 105 -20.10 -5.13 12.31
C ALA A 105 -18.65 -5.52 12.64
N LEU A 106 -18.15 -6.62 12.09
CA LEU A 106 -16.80 -7.12 12.33
C LEU A 106 -15.76 -6.55 11.34
N MET A 107 -16.17 -5.91 10.24
CA MET A 107 -15.22 -5.39 9.24
C MET A 107 -14.19 -4.45 9.86
N VAL A 108 -14.62 -3.46 10.65
CA VAL A 108 -13.72 -2.50 11.29
C VAL A 108 -12.80 -3.17 12.32
N PRO A 109 -13.29 -3.94 13.30
CA PRO A 109 -12.41 -4.59 14.27
C PRO A 109 -11.47 -5.62 13.64
N VAL A 110 -11.92 -6.40 12.65
CA VAL A 110 -11.06 -7.37 11.95
C VAL A 110 -9.97 -6.66 11.17
N LEU A 111 -10.28 -5.62 10.38
CA LEU A 111 -9.27 -4.87 9.64
C LEU A 111 -8.29 -4.17 10.59
N THR A 112 -8.77 -3.64 11.73
CA THR A 112 -7.91 -3.04 12.76
C THR A 112 -6.94 -4.08 13.32
N PHE A 113 -7.44 -5.25 13.69
CA PHE A 113 -6.63 -6.35 14.22
C PHE A 113 -5.58 -6.81 13.20
N ILE A 114 -5.97 -7.05 11.95
CA ILE A 114 -5.05 -7.41 10.87
C ILE A 114 -3.98 -6.32 10.70
N ALA A 115 -4.37 -5.05 10.68
CA ALA A 115 -3.44 -3.95 10.50
C ALA A 115 -2.42 -3.84 11.64
N ILE A 116 -2.84 -4.05 12.90
CA ILE A 116 -1.94 -4.11 14.06
C ILE A 116 -0.98 -5.29 13.89
N LEU A 117 -1.51 -6.50 13.71
CA LEU A 117 -0.73 -7.74 13.66
C LEU A 117 0.31 -7.70 12.54
N VAL A 118 -0.11 -7.35 11.32
CA VAL A 118 0.79 -7.32 10.16
C VAL A 118 1.83 -6.20 10.29
N SER A 119 1.45 -5.03 10.85
CA SER A 119 2.42 -3.97 11.10
C SER A 119 3.46 -4.39 12.14
N MET A 120 3.06 -5.12 13.19
CA MET A 120 3.99 -5.70 14.17
C MET A 120 4.96 -6.70 13.51
N ILE A 121 4.44 -7.64 12.72
CA ILE A 121 5.25 -8.64 12.02
C ILE A 121 6.23 -7.96 11.06
N CYS A 122 5.76 -7.04 10.22
CA CYS A 122 6.61 -6.32 9.28
C CYS A 122 7.73 -5.52 9.97
N ARG A 123 7.44 -4.90 11.11
CA ARG A 123 8.43 -4.15 11.88
C ARG A 123 9.39 -5.05 12.64
N PHE A 124 8.91 -6.15 13.22
CA PHE A 124 9.73 -7.11 13.93
C PHE A 124 10.77 -7.76 13.02
N TYR A 125 10.36 -8.16 11.81
CA TYR A 125 11.25 -8.73 10.80
C TYR A 125 11.94 -7.68 9.92
N ALA A 126 11.80 -6.39 10.23
CA ALA A 126 12.38 -5.29 9.47
C ALA A 126 12.08 -5.37 7.96
N LEU A 127 10.85 -5.78 7.59
CA LEU A 127 10.43 -5.78 6.19
C LEU A 127 10.52 -4.34 5.64
N GLY A 128 11.34 -4.19 4.59
CA GLY A 128 11.44 -2.93 3.87
C GLY A 128 10.11 -2.51 3.20
N PRO A 129 10.06 -1.32 2.61
CA PRO A 129 8.90 -0.92 1.82
C PRO A 129 8.52 -2.00 0.80
N PRO A 130 7.23 -2.33 0.65
CA PRO A 130 6.02 -1.58 1.06
C PRO A 130 5.51 -1.82 2.49
N GLY A 131 6.20 -2.61 3.32
CA GLY A 131 5.80 -2.86 4.71
C GLY A 131 4.43 -3.54 4.80
N SER A 132 3.55 -3.08 5.70
CA SER A 132 2.21 -3.67 5.89
C SER A 132 1.16 -3.25 4.83
N LEU A 133 1.51 -2.36 3.88
CA LEU A 133 0.55 -1.73 2.97
C LEU A 133 -0.29 -2.75 2.18
N PHE A 134 0.34 -3.68 1.48
CA PHE A 134 -0.39 -4.59 0.59
C PHE A 134 -1.14 -5.68 1.32
N PHE A 135 -0.70 -6.07 2.50
CA PHE A 135 -1.45 -6.99 3.37
C PHE A 135 -2.77 -6.35 3.83
N ILE A 136 -2.70 -5.08 4.30
CA ILE A 136 -3.87 -4.32 4.72
C ILE A 136 -4.79 -4.04 3.51
N MET A 137 -4.21 -3.76 2.34
CA MET A 137 -4.97 -3.57 1.11
C MET A 137 -5.71 -4.86 0.70
N ALA A 138 -5.04 -6.01 0.76
CA ALA A 138 -5.68 -7.30 0.46
C ALA A 138 -6.84 -7.59 1.42
N ALA A 139 -6.67 -7.35 2.73
CA ALA A 139 -7.73 -7.50 3.72
C ALA A 139 -8.89 -6.53 3.46
N ALA A 140 -8.59 -5.25 3.16
CA ALA A 140 -9.62 -4.24 2.89
C ALA A 140 -10.41 -4.54 1.62
N ILE A 141 -9.74 -4.98 0.54
CA ILE A 141 -10.41 -5.41 -0.70
C ILE A 141 -11.26 -6.65 -0.44
N GLY A 142 -10.73 -7.65 0.28
CA GLY A 142 -11.47 -8.85 0.65
C GLY A 142 -12.74 -8.52 1.43
N ALA A 143 -12.70 -7.61 2.41
CA ALA A 143 -13.85 -7.20 3.21
C ALA A 143 -15.01 -6.58 2.39
N TYR A 144 -14.68 -6.03 1.21
CA TYR A 144 -15.68 -5.41 0.32
C TYR A 144 -15.89 -6.16 -1.00
N SER A 145 -15.34 -7.37 -1.12
CA SER A 145 -15.60 -8.23 -2.28
C SER A 145 -16.98 -8.87 -2.14
N PRO A 146 -17.91 -8.65 -3.09
CA PRO A 146 -19.26 -9.20 -3.05
C PRO A 146 -19.23 -10.69 -3.46
N VAL A 147 -18.85 -11.56 -2.55
CA VAL A 147 -18.64 -13.00 -2.80
C VAL A 147 -19.48 -13.81 -1.84
N ASP A 148 -20.20 -14.79 -2.34
CA ASP A 148 -20.94 -15.75 -1.52
C ASP A 148 -19.98 -16.70 -0.79
N VAL A 149 -20.43 -17.28 0.34
CA VAL A 149 -19.62 -18.17 1.19
C VAL A 149 -19.01 -19.34 0.39
N GLU A 150 -19.77 -19.89 -0.55
CA GLU A 150 -19.34 -21.03 -1.38
C GLU A 150 -18.16 -20.68 -2.29
N HIS A 151 -18.03 -19.40 -2.70
CA HIS A 151 -16.95 -18.93 -3.57
C HIS A 151 -15.71 -18.43 -2.81
N VAL A 152 -15.75 -18.35 -1.47
CA VAL A 152 -14.60 -17.94 -0.66
C VAL A 152 -13.33 -18.76 -0.97
N PRO A 153 -13.37 -20.12 -1.03
CA PRO A 153 -12.19 -20.90 -1.34
C PRO A 153 -11.62 -20.59 -2.73
N LEU A 154 -12.49 -20.33 -3.73
CA LEU A 154 -12.08 -19.95 -5.08
C LEU A 154 -11.30 -18.64 -5.07
N PHE A 155 -11.84 -17.59 -4.44
CA PHE A 155 -11.21 -16.27 -4.43
C PHE A 155 -9.90 -16.26 -3.64
N VAL A 156 -9.83 -16.96 -2.51
CA VAL A 156 -8.58 -17.18 -1.77
C VAL A 156 -7.58 -17.98 -2.61
N GLY A 157 -8.04 -19.00 -3.32
CA GLY A 157 -7.24 -19.77 -4.26
C GLY A 157 -6.65 -18.91 -5.39
N LEU A 158 -7.43 -18.00 -5.98
CA LEU A 158 -6.98 -17.08 -7.02
C LEU A 158 -5.86 -16.16 -6.53
N VAL A 159 -6.00 -15.56 -5.34
CA VAL A 159 -4.93 -14.75 -4.73
C VAL A 159 -3.69 -15.60 -4.46
N SER A 160 -3.88 -16.83 -3.96
CA SER A 160 -2.77 -17.75 -3.69
C SER A 160 -2.05 -18.19 -4.97
N MET A 161 -2.78 -18.41 -6.07
CA MET A 161 -2.19 -18.71 -7.39
C MET A 161 -1.38 -17.54 -7.92
N GLY A 162 -1.89 -16.31 -7.80
CA GLY A 162 -1.15 -15.10 -8.17
C GLY A 162 0.11 -14.91 -7.32
N ALA A 163 0.03 -15.19 -6.02
CA ALA A 163 1.17 -15.14 -5.11
C ALA A 163 2.23 -16.21 -5.45
N LEU A 164 1.78 -17.42 -5.82
CA LEU A 164 2.68 -18.49 -6.28
C LEU A 164 3.36 -18.12 -7.61
N LEU A 165 2.63 -17.54 -8.56
CA LEU A 165 3.21 -17.05 -9.81
C LEU A 165 4.24 -15.94 -9.53
N ALA A 166 3.94 -15.00 -8.66
CA ALA A 166 4.88 -13.95 -8.23
C ALA A 166 6.13 -14.55 -7.58
N TYR A 167 5.97 -15.58 -6.75
CA TYR A 167 7.08 -16.32 -6.14
C TYR A 167 7.97 -16.99 -7.20
N LEU A 168 7.38 -17.64 -8.21
CA LEU A 168 8.12 -18.26 -9.31
C LEU A 168 8.89 -17.21 -10.15
N ILE A 169 8.24 -16.11 -10.51
CA ILE A 169 8.90 -14.99 -11.21
C ILE A 169 10.05 -14.42 -10.36
N ALA A 170 9.83 -14.24 -9.06
CA ALA A 170 10.86 -13.78 -8.13
C ALA A 170 12.02 -14.77 -7.99
N PHE A 171 11.77 -16.07 -8.06
CA PHE A 171 12.81 -17.09 -8.06
C PHE A 171 13.72 -16.94 -9.28
N PHE A 172 13.15 -16.91 -10.49
CA PHE A 172 13.95 -16.74 -11.73
C PHE A 172 14.68 -15.40 -11.78
N TYR A 173 14.01 -14.33 -11.39
CA TYR A 173 14.64 -13.01 -11.24
C TYR A 173 15.79 -13.06 -10.24
N SER A 174 15.63 -13.72 -9.11
CA SER A 174 16.63 -13.80 -8.06
C SER A 174 17.86 -14.61 -8.50
N VAL A 175 17.67 -15.73 -9.21
CA VAL A 175 18.76 -16.53 -9.78
C VAL A 175 19.57 -15.70 -10.78
N TYR A 176 18.89 -14.85 -11.57
CA TYR A 176 19.57 -13.94 -12.50
C TYR A 176 20.31 -12.82 -11.77
N ILE A 177 19.61 -12.10 -10.87
CA ILE A 177 20.17 -10.88 -10.26
C ILE A 177 21.33 -11.14 -9.30
N VAL A 178 21.34 -12.29 -8.57
CA VAL A 178 22.44 -12.67 -7.69
C VAL A 178 23.74 -12.89 -8.46
N ARG A 179 23.66 -13.29 -9.74
CA ARG A 179 24.86 -13.43 -10.60
C ARG A 179 25.40 -12.08 -11.09
N VAL A 180 24.55 -11.07 -11.15
CA VAL A 180 24.87 -9.75 -11.74
C VAL A 180 25.20 -8.71 -10.68
N GLN A 181 24.62 -8.86 -9.50
CA GLN A 181 24.79 -7.93 -8.38
C GLN A 181 24.95 -8.76 -7.08
N PRO A 182 26.11 -8.63 -6.40
CA PRO A 182 26.29 -9.39 -5.17
C PRO A 182 25.22 -9.01 -4.15
N PRO A 183 24.64 -10.00 -3.44
CA PRO A 183 23.65 -9.74 -2.42
C PRO A 183 24.28 -8.94 -1.28
N THR A 184 23.59 -7.93 -0.81
CA THR A 184 23.98 -7.22 0.41
C THR A 184 23.74 -8.14 1.61
N PRO A 185 24.72 -8.26 2.54
CA PRO A 185 24.46 -8.92 3.81
C PRO A 185 23.21 -8.28 4.44
N GLY A 186 22.30 -9.10 4.97
CA GLY A 186 21.11 -8.58 5.64
C GLY A 186 21.53 -7.51 6.67
N MET A 187 20.95 -6.30 6.61
CA MET A 187 21.20 -5.31 7.66
C MET A 187 20.89 -5.96 9.00
N PRO A 188 21.75 -5.74 10.04
CA PRO A 188 21.38 -6.12 11.39
C PRO A 188 20.01 -5.52 11.67
N THR A 189 19.05 -6.38 12.03
CA THR A 189 17.71 -5.90 12.41
C THR A 189 17.89 -4.92 13.56
N PRO A 190 17.36 -3.68 13.47
CA PRO A 190 17.39 -2.77 14.61
C PRO A 190 16.80 -3.50 15.82
N PRO A 191 17.31 -3.28 17.03
CA PRO A 191 16.76 -3.91 18.20
C PRO A 191 15.26 -3.63 18.23
N ALA A 192 14.46 -4.70 18.28
CA ALA A 192 13.00 -4.63 18.28
C ALA A 192 12.54 -3.94 19.60
N SER A 193 12.57 -2.61 19.61
CA SER A 193 12.09 -1.86 20.77
C SER A 193 10.57 -1.97 20.88
N PHE A 194 10.08 -2.02 22.11
CA PHE A 194 8.64 -2.03 22.39
C PHE A 194 7.91 -0.91 21.63
N ASP A 195 8.48 0.28 21.64
CA ASP A 195 7.88 1.46 21.01
C ASP A 195 7.77 1.31 19.49
N PHE A 196 8.82 0.80 18.84
CA PHE A 196 8.84 0.66 17.39
C PHE A 196 7.95 -0.49 16.91
N VAL A 197 7.97 -1.64 17.60
CA VAL A 197 7.24 -2.84 17.13
C VAL A 197 5.80 -2.84 17.60
N ILE A 198 5.54 -2.56 18.89
CA ILE A 198 4.21 -2.72 19.47
C ILE A 198 3.43 -1.41 19.42
N PHE A 199 3.95 -0.35 20.05
CA PHE A 199 3.23 0.91 20.17
C PHE A 199 2.89 1.53 18.80
N ASP A 200 3.87 1.65 17.92
CA ASP A 200 3.66 2.22 16.60
C ASP A 200 2.66 1.39 15.79
N SER A 201 2.71 0.05 15.89
CA SER A 201 1.79 -0.82 15.16
C SER A 201 0.35 -0.72 15.67
N ILE A 202 0.16 -0.56 17.00
CA ILE A 202 -1.16 -0.30 17.57
C ILE A 202 -1.71 1.03 17.05
N VAL A 203 -0.90 2.09 17.03
CA VAL A 203 -1.34 3.39 16.50
C VAL A 203 -1.70 3.29 15.03
N ILE A 204 -0.83 2.65 14.20
CA ILE A 204 -1.10 2.46 12.77
C ILE A 204 -2.41 1.71 12.56
N GLY A 205 -2.57 0.56 13.19
CA GLY A 205 -3.77 -0.27 12.99
C GLY A 205 -5.04 0.41 13.50
N THR A 206 -4.97 1.13 14.62
CA THR A 206 -6.09 1.92 15.13
C THR A 206 -6.49 3.02 14.15
N MET A 207 -5.53 3.75 13.57
CA MET A 207 -5.82 4.78 12.55
C MET A 207 -6.41 4.19 11.27
N VAL A 208 -5.95 3.01 10.85
CA VAL A 208 -6.54 2.25 9.73
C VAL A 208 -7.99 1.89 10.04
N GLY A 209 -8.29 1.37 11.23
CA GLY A 209 -9.65 1.07 11.66
C GLY A 209 -10.55 2.30 11.74
N ILE A 210 -10.06 3.39 12.34
CA ILE A 210 -10.78 4.68 12.40
C ILE A 210 -11.08 5.19 10.99
N SER A 211 -10.12 5.10 10.07
CA SER A 211 -10.29 5.54 8.69
C SER A 211 -11.39 4.77 7.97
N LEU A 212 -11.48 3.45 8.18
CA LEU A 212 -12.56 2.62 7.66
C LEU A 212 -13.91 2.95 8.32
N ALA A 213 -13.93 3.11 9.65
CA ALA A 213 -15.15 3.47 10.37
C ALA A 213 -15.74 4.82 9.87
N ILE A 214 -14.88 5.83 9.67
CA ILE A 214 -15.32 7.11 9.10
C ILE A 214 -15.86 6.92 7.68
N ALA A 215 -15.18 6.12 6.84
CA ALA A 215 -15.63 5.84 5.48
C ALA A 215 -17.02 5.16 5.45
N GLN A 216 -17.26 4.22 6.37
CA GLN A 216 -18.58 3.57 6.52
C GLN A 216 -19.65 4.53 7.04
N LEU A 217 -19.32 5.38 8.04
CA LEU A 217 -20.25 6.38 8.55
C LEU A 217 -20.66 7.41 7.50
N LEU A 218 -19.74 7.78 6.61
CA LEU A 218 -20.00 8.67 5.49
C LEU A 218 -20.63 7.97 4.28
N GLN A 219 -20.88 6.67 4.37
CA GLN A 219 -21.47 5.83 3.32
C GLN A 219 -20.77 5.99 1.96
N LEU A 220 -19.41 6.02 1.98
CA LEU A 220 -18.62 6.16 0.76
C LEU A 220 -18.82 4.92 -0.13
N GLU A 221 -18.82 5.11 -1.46
CA GLU A 221 -19.06 4.04 -2.43
C GLU A 221 -17.95 2.97 -2.41
N ARG A 222 -16.71 3.38 -2.14
CA ARG A 222 -15.52 2.49 -2.17
C ARG A 222 -14.70 2.61 -0.87
N PRO A 223 -15.31 2.33 0.31
CA PRO A 223 -14.72 2.66 1.62
C PRO A 223 -13.36 1.98 1.88
N TYR A 224 -13.06 0.86 1.22
CA TYR A 224 -11.79 0.13 1.37
C TYR A 224 -10.55 0.90 0.88
N TRP A 225 -10.70 1.93 0.04
CA TRP A 225 -9.56 2.75 -0.38
C TRP A 225 -9.11 3.76 0.69
N VAL A 226 -9.97 4.11 1.62
CA VAL A 226 -9.65 5.04 2.72
C VAL A 226 -8.56 4.48 3.63
N PRO A 227 -8.68 3.24 4.20
CA PRO A 227 -7.62 2.64 4.99
C PRO A 227 -6.33 2.39 4.19
N VAL A 228 -6.39 2.08 2.91
CA VAL A 228 -5.21 1.94 2.05
C VAL A 228 -4.46 3.28 1.91
N SER A 229 -5.20 4.38 1.73
CA SER A 229 -4.60 5.72 1.66
C SER A 229 -4.05 6.17 3.03
N CYS A 230 -4.71 5.81 4.12
CA CYS A 230 -4.25 6.06 5.48
C CYS A 230 -2.89 5.38 5.74
N VAL A 231 -2.79 4.07 5.49
CA VAL A 231 -1.54 3.32 5.76
C VAL A 231 -0.40 3.76 4.83
N ALA A 232 -0.68 4.15 3.61
CA ALA A 232 0.35 4.65 2.68
C ALA A 232 1.03 5.92 3.19
N VAL A 233 0.31 6.78 3.91
CA VAL A 233 0.81 8.04 4.46
C VAL A 233 1.45 7.85 5.83
N ILE A 234 0.78 7.15 6.76
CA ILE A 234 1.19 7.03 8.16
C ILE A 234 2.56 6.32 8.34
N GLN A 235 2.95 5.45 7.40
CA GLN A 235 4.23 4.73 7.42
C GLN A 235 5.47 5.58 7.09
N GLY A 236 5.37 6.91 7.09
CA GLY A 236 6.53 7.78 6.91
C GLY A 236 7.54 7.65 8.07
N ALA A 237 8.83 7.53 7.75
CA ALA A 237 9.90 7.38 8.75
C ALA A 237 10.11 8.62 9.64
N SER A 238 9.54 9.75 9.31
CA SER A 238 9.57 11.00 10.06
C SER A 238 8.33 11.83 9.77
N LEU A 239 8.00 12.79 10.62
CA LEU A 239 6.87 13.69 10.40
C LEU A 239 6.98 14.42 9.04
N ARG A 240 8.19 14.78 8.63
CA ARG A 240 8.43 15.38 7.33
C ARG A 240 8.15 14.41 6.19
N ALA A 241 8.54 13.15 6.32
CA ALA A 241 8.25 12.11 5.32
C ALA A 241 6.75 11.84 5.22
N VAL A 242 6.02 11.85 6.35
CA VAL A 242 4.55 11.74 6.39
C VAL A 242 3.91 12.91 5.62
N TRP A 243 4.33 14.15 5.91
CA TRP A 243 3.85 15.34 5.21
C TRP A 243 4.12 15.30 3.70
N THR A 244 5.34 14.96 3.30
CA THR A 244 5.72 14.84 1.88
C THR A 244 4.88 13.76 1.19
N LYS A 245 4.69 12.60 1.81
CA LYS A 245 3.83 11.54 1.27
C LYS A 245 2.37 11.99 1.16
N GLN A 246 1.86 12.74 2.13
CA GLN A 246 0.52 13.33 2.10
C GLN A 246 0.32 14.21 0.87
N VAL A 247 1.21 15.18 0.67
CA VAL A 247 1.14 16.11 -0.47
C VAL A 247 1.25 15.33 -1.79
N HIS A 248 2.24 14.46 -1.91
CA HIS A 248 2.43 13.63 -3.10
C HIS A 248 1.22 12.73 -3.38
N ARG A 249 0.58 12.18 -2.33
CA ARG A 249 -0.61 11.33 -2.48
C ARG A 249 -1.79 12.12 -3.04
N VAL A 250 -2.11 13.27 -2.45
CA VAL A 250 -3.25 14.09 -2.85
C VAL A 250 -3.03 14.70 -4.23
N VAL A 251 -1.89 15.37 -4.45
CA VAL A 251 -1.57 16.01 -5.73
C VAL A 251 -1.42 14.98 -6.85
N GLY A 252 -0.68 13.88 -6.57
CA GLY A 252 -0.51 12.79 -7.53
C GLY A 252 -1.84 12.13 -7.91
N THR A 253 -2.75 11.94 -6.95
CA THR A 253 -4.10 11.45 -7.25
C THR A 253 -4.87 12.46 -8.10
N GLY A 254 -4.85 13.75 -7.78
CA GLY A 254 -5.52 14.78 -8.58
C GLY A 254 -5.07 14.77 -10.06
N ILE A 255 -3.77 14.73 -10.30
CA ILE A 255 -3.22 14.60 -11.67
C ILE A 255 -3.58 13.23 -12.27
N GLY A 256 -3.49 12.16 -11.48
CA GLY A 256 -3.82 10.81 -11.91
C GLY A 256 -5.29 10.63 -12.31
N LEU A 257 -6.22 11.40 -11.73
CA LEU A 257 -7.63 11.43 -12.15
C LEU A 257 -7.80 11.99 -13.57
N LEU A 258 -7.02 13.01 -13.94
CA LEU A 258 -7.02 13.52 -15.31
C LEU A 258 -6.51 12.46 -16.30
N VAL A 259 -5.44 11.75 -15.92
CA VAL A 259 -4.92 10.63 -16.73
C VAL A 259 -5.98 9.52 -16.82
N SER A 260 -6.65 9.19 -15.71
CA SER A 260 -7.71 8.18 -15.69
C SER A 260 -8.88 8.56 -16.59
N TRP A 261 -9.29 9.82 -16.56
CA TRP A 261 -10.36 10.32 -17.40
C TRP A 261 -10.05 10.13 -18.90
N VAL A 262 -8.81 10.44 -19.31
CA VAL A 262 -8.36 10.21 -20.71
C VAL A 262 -8.34 8.71 -21.03
N LEU A 263 -7.81 7.87 -20.15
CA LEU A 263 -7.71 6.43 -20.38
C LEU A 263 -9.08 5.74 -20.47
N LEU A 264 -10.08 6.22 -19.69
CA LEU A 264 -11.44 5.69 -19.74
C LEU A 264 -12.21 6.06 -21.02
N GLN A 265 -11.72 7.03 -21.82
CA GLN A 265 -12.29 7.33 -23.14
C GLN A 265 -11.80 6.37 -24.24
N LEU A 266 -10.76 5.59 -23.97
CA LEU A 266 -10.25 4.63 -24.93
C LEU A 266 -11.19 3.41 -25.03
N PRO A 267 -11.52 2.94 -26.22
CA PRO A 267 -12.31 1.73 -26.42
C PRO A 267 -11.44 0.49 -26.14
N LEU A 268 -11.16 0.25 -24.85
CA LEU A 268 -10.31 -0.85 -24.44
C LEU A 268 -11.12 -2.15 -24.32
N ASP A 269 -10.67 -3.17 -25.02
CA ASP A 269 -11.09 -4.53 -24.80
C ASP A 269 -10.36 -5.18 -23.61
N LYS A 270 -10.70 -6.40 -23.25
CA LYS A 270 -10.09 -7.14 -22.12
C LYS A 270 -8.56 -7.25 -22.23
N TRP A 271 -8.01 -7.35 -23.46
CA TRP A 271 -6.58 -7.41 -23.69
C TRP A 271 -5.91 -6.05 -23.53
N GLY A 272 -6.55 -5.00 -24.07
CA GLY A 272 -6.11 -3.62 -23.92
C GLY A 272 -6.06 -3.19 -22.45
N VAL A 273 -7.09 -3.54 -21.66
CA VAL A 273 -7.10 -3.29 -20.20
C VAL A 273 -5.94 -4.03 -19.50
N SER A 274 -5.74 -5.31 -19.80
CA SER A 274 -4.68 -6.11 -19.18
C SER A 274 -3.29 -5.57 -19.48
N LEU A 275 -3.02 -5.22 -20.74
CA LEU A 275 -1.75 -4.61 -21.17
C LEU A 275 -1.55 -3.22 -20.57
N LEU A 276 -2.59 -2.41 -20.51
CA LEU A 276 -2.54 -1.08 -19.91
C LEU A 276 -2.22 -1.18 -18.41
N MET A 277 -2.88 -2.07 -17.70
CA MET A 277 -2.61 -2.29 -16.26
C MET A 277 -1.18 -2.77 -16.03
N MET A 278 -0.66 -3.66 -16.89
CA MET A 278 0.73 -4.11 -16.82
C MET A 278 1.72 -2.96 -17.11
N ALA A 279 1.42 -2.09 -18.07
CA ALA A 279 2.24 -0.91 -18.37
C ALA A 279 2.22 0.10 -17.20
N LEU A 280 1.04 0.34 -16.60
CA LEU A 280 0.91 1.19 -15.43
C LEU A 280 1.69 0.61 -14.23
N ALA A 281 1.63 -0.70 -13.99
CA ALA A 281 2.41 -1.36 -12.94
C ALA A 281 3.92 -1.18 -13.16
N PHE A 282 4.40 -1.32 -14.40
CA PHE A 282 5.80 -1.05 -14.75
C PHE A 282 6.22 0.39 -14.45
N LEU A 283 5.39 1.37 -14.83
CA LEU A 283 5.64 2.79 -14.56
C LEU A 283 5.64 3.09 -13.05
N ILE A 284 4.68 2.55 -12.31
CA ILE A 284 4.60 2.71 -10.86
C ILE A 284 5.90 2.22 -10.21
N GLU A 285 6.34 1.00 -10.52
CA GLU A 285 7.54 0.42 -9.92
C GLU A 285 8.83 1.12 -10.36
N THR A 286 8.83 1.73 -11.52
CA THR A 286 9.94 2.55 -11.98
C THR A 286 10.05 3.87 -11.20
N PHE A 287 8.91 4.50 -10.88
CA PHE A 287 8.86 5.80 -10.24
C PHE A 287 8.75 5.77 -8.73
N ILE A 288 8.21 4.72 -8.11
CA ILE A 288 7.92 4.66 -6.68
C ILE A 288 9.15 4.93 -5.79
N VAL A 289 10.31 4.46 -6.20
CA VAL A 289 11.59 4.68 -5.50
C VAL A 289 12.24 6.02 -5.82
N ARG A 290 11.91 6.62 -6.95
CA ARG A 290 12.48 7.89 -7.42
C ARG A 290 11.67 9.08 -6.94
N HIS A 291 10.34 9.02 -7.09
CA HIS A 291 9.44 10.11 -6.72
C HIS A 291 8.03 9.58 -6.49
N TYR A 292 7.63 9.49 -5.21
CA TYR A 292 6.33 8.94 -4.83
C TYR A 292 5.13 9.66 -5.49
N GLY A 293 5.22 10.99 -5.70
CA GLY A 293 4.17 11.75 -6.37
C GLY A 293 3.94 11.32 -7.82
N LEU A 294 5.03 11.06 -8.58
CA LEU A 294 4.92 10.52 -9.94
C LEU A 294 4.31 9.11 -9.94
N ALA A 295 4.73 8.26 -9.01
CA ALA A 295 4.11 6.95 -8.87
C ALA A 295 2.60 7.07 -8.55
N ALA A 296 2.19 8.02 -7.69
CA ALA A 296 0.79 8.25 -7.34
C ALA A 296 -0.07 8.66 -8.55
N VAL A 297 0.50 9.37 -9.52
CA VAL A 297 -0.18 9.68 -10.80
C VAL A 297 -0.57 8.41 -11.55
N PHE A 298 0.28 7.39 -11.58
CA PHE A 298 0.00 6.12 -12.26
C PHE A 298 -0.75 5.10 -11.40
N ILE A 299 -0.59 5.16 -10.08
CA ILE A 299 -1.36 4.35 -9.12
C ILE A 299 -2.86 4.64 -9.27
N THR A 300 -3.24 5.89 -9.48
CA THR A 300 -4.65 6.29 -9.55
C THR A 300 -5.39 5.62 -10.71
N PRO A 301 -4.97 5.71 -11.98
CA PRO A 301 -5.63 4.99 -13.06
C PRO A 301 -5.56 3.46 -12.89
N LEU A 302 -4.44 2.91 -12.40
CA LEU A 302 -4.36 1.47 -12.13
C LEU A 302 -5.44 1.02 -11.15
N THR A 303 -5.64 1.76 -10.06
CA THR A 303 -6.63 1.40 -9.03
C THR A 303 -8.07 1.62 -9.48
N ILE A 304 -8.32 2.58 -10.36
CA ILE A 304 -9.64 2.78 -10.98
C ILE A 304 -9.93 1.63 -11.94
N LEU A 305 -9.00 1.27 -12.82
CA LEU A 305 -9.15 0.12 -13.70
C LEU A 305 -9.32 -1.18 -12.92
N LEU A 306 -8.56 -1.38 -11.84
CA LEU A 306 -8.71 -2.55 -10.96
C LEU A 306 -10.12 -2.66 -10.36
N ALA A 307 -10.72 -1.53 -9.98
CA ALA A 307 -12.07 -1.50 -9.42
C ALA A 307 -13.18 -1.69 -10.46
N GLU A 308 -12.94 -1.28 -11.69
CA GLU A 308 -13.94 -1.17 -12.74
C GLU A 308 -13.76 -2.16 -13.89
N ALA A 309 -12.60 -2.82 -14.01
CA ALA A 309 -12.35 -3.74 -15.13
C ALA A 309 -13.39 -4.87 -15.21
N ALA A 310 -13.97 -5.28 -14.08
CA ALA A 310 -15.08 -6.24 -14.04
C ALA A 310 -16.45 -5.61 -14.41
N ARG A 311 -16.55 -4.29 -14.48
CA ARG A 311 -17.80 -3.53 -14.69
C ARG A 311 -17.66 -2.42 -15.75
N LEU A 312 -16.74 -2.59 -16.69
CA LEU A 312 -16.49 -1.62 -17.75
C LEU A 312 -17.79 -1.24 -18.46
N GLY A 313 -18.12 0.06 -18.42
CA GLY A 313 -19.31 0.61 -19.06
C GLY A 313 -20.59 0.65 -18.24
N GLN A 314 -20.60 0.19 -16.98
CA GLN A 314 -21.81 0.19 -16.14
C GLN A 314 -21.94 1.41 -15.20
N SER A 315 -20.83 2.09 -14.89
CA SER A 315 -20.83 3.26 -14.00
C SER A 315 -20.41 4.51 -14.76
N SER A 316 -20.93 5.68 -14.36
CA SER A 316 -20.47 6.95 -14.93
C SER A 316 -19.04 7.26 -14.47
N PRO A 317 -18.10 7.60 -15.38
CA PRO A 317 -16.71 7.88 -15.03
C PRO A 317 -16.56 8.98 -13.97
N ASP A 318 -17.41 10.01 -14.01
CA ASP A 318 -17.33 11.17 -13.12
C ASP A 318 -17.54 10.82 -11.65
N ILE A 319 -18.54 9.97 -11.35
CA ILE A 319 -18.84 9.53 -9.98
C ILE A 319 -17.65 8.74 -9.42
N MET A 320 -17.07 7.86 -10.23
CA MET A 320 -15.92 7.05 -9.84
C MET A 320 -14.67 7.90 -9.54
N LEU A 321 -14.41 8.88 -10.38
CA LEU A 321 -13.29 9.80 -10.22
C LEU A 321 -13.44 10.64 -8.95
N GLN A 322 -14.65 11.15 -8.68
CA GLN A 322 -14.95 11.91 -7.48
C GLN A 322 -14.82 11.05 -6.21
N ALA A 323 -15.40 9.85 -6.19
CA ALA A 323 -15.29 8.91 -5.08
C ALA A 323 -13.81 8.61 -4.76
N ARG A 324 -13.01 8.33 -5.79
CA ARG A 324 -11.57 8.06 -5.62
C ARG A 324 -10.79 9.22 -5.02
N PHE A 325 -11.12 10.45 -5.38
CA PHE A 325 -10.50 11.64 -4.81
C PHE A 325 -10.84 11.79 -3.33
N VAL A 326 -12.13 11.70 -2.99
CA VAL A 326 -12.62 11.80 -1.60
C VAL A 326 -11.99 10.74 -0.72
N ASP A 327 -11.97 9.47 -1.15
CA ASP A 327 -11.35 8.36 -0.42
C ASP A 327 -9.87 8.63 -0.15
N THR A 328 -9.15 9.15 -1.15
CA THR A 328 -7.73 9.44 -1.01
C THR A 328 -7.49 10.60 -0.04
N VAL A 329 -8.23 11.69 -0.15
CA VAL A 329 -8.08 12.86 0.73
C VAL A 329 -8.40 12.50 2.17
N LEU A 330 -9.52 11.79 2.39
CA LEU A 330 -9.94 11.36 3.72
C LEU A 330 -8.92 10.41 4.36
N GLY A 331 -8.53 9.35 3.65
CA GLY A 331 -7.56 8.38 4.16
C GLY A 331 -6.21 9.01 4.44
N ALA A 332 -5.75 9.89 3.52
CA ALA A 332 -4.51 10.60 3.70
C ALA A 332 -4.56 11.59 4.88
N ALA A 333 -5.69 12.26 5.14
CA ALA A 333 -5.86 13.13 6.30
C ALA A 333 -5.79 12.36 7.63
N VAL A 334 -6.48 11.22 7.72
CA VAL A 334 -6.39 10.33 8.90
C VAL A 334 -4.96 9.80 9.06
N GLY A 335 -4.30 9.43 7.97
CA GLY A 335 -2.91 8.98 7.97
C GLY A 335 -1.92 10.06 8.43
N LEU A 336 -2.13 11.31 8.03
CA LEU A 336 -1.35 12.46 8.50
C LEU A 336 -1.55 12.68 10.01
N PHE A 337 -2.80 12.66 10.48
CA PHE A 337 -3.10 12.78 11.90
C PHE A 337 -2.41 11.68 12.72
N GLY A 338 -2.52 10.41 12.27
CA GLY A 338 -1.83 9.29 12.90
C GLY A 338 -0.31 9.45 12.87
N GLY A 339 0.25 9.96 11.76
CA GLY A 339 1.67 10.27 11.64
C GLY A 339 2.13 11.36 12.62
N ILE A 340 1.31 12.39 12.86
CA ILE A 340 1.58 13.40 13.89
C ILE A 340 1.60 12.74 15.28
N CYS A 341 0.63 11.88 15.58
CA CYS A 341 0.58 11.13 16.85
C CYS A 341 1.83 10.26 17.04
N LEU A 342 2.25 9.53 16.02
CA LEU A 342 3.44 8.66 16.05
C LEU A 342 4.73 9.43 16.36
N HIS A 343 4.87 10.64 15.81
CA HIS A 343 6.09 11.44 15.94
C HIS A 343 6.03 12.49 17.07
N ASN A 344 4.92 12.53 17.85
CA ASN A 344 4.78 13.45 18.98
C ASN A 344 5.31 12.80 20.27
N PRO A 345 6.37 13.33 20.91
CA PRO A 345 6.94 12.77 22.12
C PRO A 345 5.93 12.68 23.26
N ARG A 346 5.12 13.72 23.46
CA ARG A 346 4.10 13.74 24.53
C ARG A 346 3.05 12.65 24.38
N PHE A 347 2.59 12.42 23.16
CA PHE A 347 1.63 11.35 22.86
C PHE A 347 2.24 9.97 23.15
N ARG A 348 3.51 9.76 22.77
CA ARG A 348 4.25 8.51 23.05
C ARG A 348 4.43 8.28 24.56
N GLU A 349 4.74 9.31 25.33
CA GLU A 349 4.89 9.21 26.78
C GLU A 349 3.54 8.94 27.47
N THR A 350 2.49 9.67 27.09
CA THR A 350 1.18 9.58 27.75
C THR A 350 0.49 8.22 27.52
N LEU A 351 0.55 7.69 26.30
CA LEU A 351 -0.09 6.41 25.95
C LEU A 351 0.87 5.22 25.94
N GLY A 352 2.13 5.43 25.60
CA GLY A 352 3.13 4.38 25.55
C GLY A 352 3.55 3.86 26.94
N ALA A 353 3.66 4.74 27.93
CA ALA A 353 4.06 4.33 29.28
C ALA A 353 3.04 3.38 29.95
N PRO A 354 1.72 3.66 29.97
CA PRO A 354 0.75 2.71 30.51
C PRO A 354 0.70 1.40 29.72
N LEU A 355 0.79 1.48 28.39
CA LEU A 355 0.77 0.29 27.53
C LEU A 355 2.00 -0.60 27.78
N ARG A 356 3.18 0.00 27.98
CA ARG A 356 4.41 -0.72 28.31
C ARG A 356 4.30 -1.42 29.67
N ARG A 357 3.75 -0.75 30.68
CA ARG A 357 3.51 -1.37 32.00
C ARG A 357 2.56 -2.56 31.90
N LEU A 358 1.56 -2.49 31.07
CA LEU A 358 0.53 -3.52 30.91
C LEU A 358 1.03 -4.74 30.15
N LEU A 359 1.86 -4.54 29.11
CA LEU A 359 2.33 -5.60 28.22
C LEU A 359 3.74 -6.11 28.53
N SER A 360 4.54 -5.39 29.31
CA SER A 360 5.93 -5.76 29.66
C SER A 360 6.23 -5.44 31.13
N PRO A 361 5.55 -6.08 32.08
CA PRO A 361 5.68 -5.76 33.51
C PRO A 361 7.08 -5.99 34.12
N GLY A 362 8.00 -6.64 33.39
CA GLY A 362 9.35 -6.95 33.88
C GLY A 362 10.49 -6.10 33.29
N GLN A 363 10.22 -5.16 32.37
CA GLN A 363 11.24 -4.32 31.73
C GLN A 363 11.26 -2.85 32.19
N SER A 364 10.54 -2.52 33.28
CA SER A 364 10.31 -1.13 33.66
C SER A 364 11.49 -0.38 34.30
N ASP A 365 12.59 -1.04 34.66
CA ASP A 365 13.72 -0.39 35.35
C ASP A 365 15.08 -0.93 34.93
N LYS A 366 15.51 -0.62 33.71
CA LYS A 366 16.94 -0.55 33.39
C LYS A 366 17.21 0.80 32.72
N PRO A 367 18.04 1.65 33.41
CA PRO A 367 18.40 2.97 32.89
C PRO A 367 19.17 2.91 31.59
#